data_361ddf8e18c2a1c410a57e53a5aa86da
#
_entry.id   361ddf8e18c2a1c410a57e53a5aa86da
#
_cell.length_a   1.000
_cell.length_b   1.000
_cell.length_c   1.000
_cell.angle_alpha   90.00
_cell.angle_beta   90.00
_cell.angle_gamma   90.00
#
_symmetry.space_group_name_H-M   'P 1'
#
loop_
_entity.id
_entity.type
_entity.pdbx_description
1 polymer ?
#
loop_
_entity_poly.entity_id
_entity_poly.type
_entity_poly.pdbx_seq_one_letter_code
_entity_poly.pdbx_strand_id
1 'polypeptide(L)'
;MPEAGFAVIHSNQLETLRELLVQWLSQHPIPVLGTEQILVQSNGIAQWLKMALAETANGHPGIAAGLKVELPNQFVWQLYRAVLGDSIPKSLPYDKINLSWRLLGMLPELNDPVYQPLQRYLKDDTDGRKSFQLAQRLADLFDQYQVYRADWLQRWRLGHDDLPGSKRGQVPEDQLWQPALWRRVQRQLADSRAEQAFSSRADVHTKALTALTAG
;
A
#
# COMPACT_ATOMS: atom_id res chain seq x y z
N MET A 1 3.63 34.36 11.68
CA MET A 1 3.65 32.99 11.17
C MET A 1 3.45 32.06 12.33
N PRO A 2 2.54 31.06 12.27
CA PRO A 2 2.52 30.08 13.34
C PRO A 2 3.90 29.42 13.40
N GLU A 3 4.41 29.22 14.61
CA GLU A 3 5.65 28.47 14.81
C GLU A 3 5.52 27.09 14.16
N ALA A 4 6.55 26.66 13.43
CA ALA A 4 6.61 25.33 12.88
C ALA A 4 6.51 24.32 14.03
N GLY A 5 5.45 23.51 14.03
CA GLY A 5 5.18 22.59 15.11
C GLY A 5 4.28 21.44 14.66
N PHE A 6 4.19 20.43 15.51
CA PHE A 6 3.30 19.30 15.33
C PHE A 6 2.21 19.37 16.42
N ALA A 7 0.96 19.56 16.00
CA ALA A 7 -0.19 19.57 16.90
C ALA A 7 -1.02 18.29 16.70
N VAL A 8 -1.41 17.65 17.81
CA VAL A 8 -2.28 16.46 17.78
C VAL A 8 -3.59 16.80 18.49
N ILE A 9 -4.69 16.66 17.77
CA ILE A 9 -6.03 16.89 18.29
C ILE A 9 -6.79 15.56 18.23
N HIS A 10 -7.37 15.15 19.36
CA HIS A 10 -8.11 13.91 19.48
C HIS A 10 -9.59 14.18 19.75
N SER A 11 -10.47 13.47 19.04
CA SER A 11 -11.90 13.42 19.32
C SER A 11 -12.47 12.08 18.88
N ASN A 12 -13.51 11.63 19.56
CA ASN A 12 -14.33 10.50 19.13
C ASN A 12 -15.51 10.93 18.23
N GLN A 13 -15.62 12.23 17.94
CA GLN A 13 -16.63 12.83 17.06
C GLN A 13 -15.92 13.41 15.83
N LEU A 14 -16.18 12.81 14.67
CA LEU A 14 -15.55 13.22 13.41
C LEU A 14 -16.04 14.60 12.96
N GLU A 15 -17.28 14.93 13.25
CA GLU A 15 -17.89 16.22 12.97
C GLU A 15 -17.15 17.37 13.69
N THR A 16 -16.80 17.18 14.95
CA THR A 16 -16.04 18.16 15.73
C THR A 16 -14.64 18.38 15.14
N LEU A 17 -13.97 17.29 14.73
CA LEU A 17 -12.66 17.40 14.06
C LEU A 17 -12.78 18.12 12.71
N ARG A 18 -13.84 17.87 11.94
CA ARG A 18 -14.13 18.60 10.71
C ARG A 18 -14.32 20.10 10.96
N GLU A 19 -15.14 20.47 11.92
CA GLU A 19 -15.39 21.87 12.27
C GLU A 19 -14.11 22.60 12.69
N LEU A 20 -13.28 21.98 13.50
CA LEU A 20 -11.98 22.50 13.88
C LEU A 20 -11.06 22.69 12.68
N LEU A 21 -11.01 21.72 11.76
CA LEU A 21 -10.21 21.83 10.54
C LEU A 21 -10.72 22.96 9.64
N VAL A 22 -12.04 23.06 9.43
CA VAL A 22 -12.66 24.13 8.65
C VAL A 22 -12.32 25.50 9.24
N GLN A 23 -12.46 25.66 10.56
CA GLN A 23 -12.11 26.88 11.26
C GLN A 23 -10.61 27.20 11.16
N TRP A 24 -9.74 26.19 11.33
CA TRP A 24 -8.30 26.35 11.17
C TRP A 24 -7.93 26.87 9.79
N LEU A 25 -8.42 26.25 8.73
CA LEU A 25 -8.15 26.64 7.34
C LEU A 25 -8.64 28.07 7.03
N SER A 26 -9.76 28.48 7.60
CA SER A 26 -10.27 29.85 7.42
C SER A 26 -9.42 30.92 8.12
N GLN A 27 -8.79 30.57 9.24
CA GLN A 27 -7.92 31.48 10.00
C GLN A 27 -6.47 31.49 9.46
N HIS A 28 -6.06 30.47 8.72
CA HIS A 28 -4.74 30.30 8.17
C HIS A 28 -4.79 30.11 6.64
N PRO A 29 -5.23 31.13 5.88
CA PRO A 29 -5.36 30.99 4.44
C PRO A 29 -4.01 30.77 3.78
N ILE A 30 -3.97 29.82 2.85
CA ILE A 30 -2.79 29.55 2.03
C ILE A 30 -2.53 30.71 1.06
N PRO A 31 -1.26 30.89 0.64
CA PRO A 31 -0.95 31.88 -0.42
C PRO A 31 -1.76 31.64 -1.68
N VAL A 32 -1.97 32.68 -2.47
CA VAL A 32 -2.63 32.60 -3.78
C VAL A 32 -1.89 31.58 -4.65
N LEU A 33 -2.62 30.63 -5.24
CA LEU A 33 -2.12 29.47 -6.01
C LEU A 33 -1.40 28.40 -5.14
N GLY A 34 -1.40 28.53 -3.81
CA GLY A 34 -0.96 27.48 -2.93
C GLY A 34 -1.93 26.29 -2.91
N THR A 35 -1.44 25.17 -2.40
CA THR A 35 -2.26 23.95 -2.22
C THR A 35 -2.14 23.45 -0.79
N GLU A 36 -3.28 23.27 -0.13
CA GLU A 36 -3.38 22.60 1.17
C GLU A 36 -3.41 21.09 0.97
N GLN A 37 -2.53 20.38 1.66
CA GLN A 37 -2.44 18.93 1.59
C GLN A 37 -3.17 18.30 2.77
N ILE A 38 -4.26 17.59 2.52
CA ILE A 38 -5.06 16.93 3.55
C ILE A 38 -5.06 15.41 3.30
N LEU A 39 -4.65 14.64 4.31
CA LEU A 39 -4.66 13.18 4.24
C LEU A 39 -5.85 12.61 4.99
N VAL A 40 -6.59 11.73 4.34
CA VAL A 40 -7.80 11.10 4.89
C VAL A 40 -7.79 9.60 4.69
N GLN A 41 -8.52 8.87 5.55
CA GLN A 41 -8.52 7.41 5.55
C GLN A 41 -9.30 6.78 4.39
N SER A 42 -10.27 7.51 3.79
CA SER A 42 -11.10 6.98 2.71
C SER A 42 -11.57 8.07 1.75
N ASN A 43 -11.93 7.64 0.54
CA ASN A 43 -12.52 8.53 -0.46
C ASN A 43 -13.88 9.12 0.01
N GLY A 44 -14.63 8.40 0.83
CA GLY A 44 -15.87 8.89 1.43
C GLY A 44 -15.61 10.09 2.35
N ILE A 45 -14.62 9.99 3.24
CA ILE A 45 -14.20 11.10 4.10
C ILE A 45 -13.66 12.27 3.26
N ALA A 46 -12.90 11.99 2.19
CA ALA A 46 -12.42 13.03 1.28
C ALA A 46 -13.57 13.84 0.68
N GLN A 47 -14.58 13.15 0.17
CA GLN A 47 -15.74 13.79 -0.44
C GLN A 47 -16.57 14.57 0.60
N TRP A 48 -16.84 13.96 1.75
CA TRP A 48 -17.57 14.59 2.84
C TRP A 48 -16.86 15.86 3.34
N LEU A 49 -15.54 15.84 3.48
CA LEU A 49 -14.76 17.00 3.88
C LEU A 49 -14.80 18.12 2.84
N LYS A 50 -14.65 17.79 1.54
CA LYS A 50 -14.75 18.75 0.45
C LYS A 50 -16.12 19.43 0.42
N MET A 51 -17.20 18.69 0.65
CA MET A 51 -18.55 19.24 0.73
C MET A 51 -18.67 20.20 1.91
N ALA A 52 -18.16 19.84 3.08
CA ALA A 52 -18.19 20.70 4.27
C ALA A 52 -17.40 22.01 4.07
N LEU A 53 -16.25 21.93 3.41
CA LEU A 53 -15.43 23.11 3.06
C LEU A 53 -16.07 23.99 1.99
N ALA A 54 -16.97 23.43 1.15
CA ALA A 54 -17.73 24.15 0.14
C ALA A 54 -19.06 24.71 0.64
N GLU A 55 -19.47 24.43 1.88
CA GLU A 55 -20.70 24.98 2.46
C GLU A 55 -20.55 26.47 2.79
N THR A 56 -21.57 27.26 2.43
CA THR A 56 -21.64 28.70 2.71
C THR A 56 -22.16 28.93 4.13
N ALA A 57 -21.49 28.40 5.15
CA ALA A 57 -21.90 28.52 6.53
C ALA A 57 -20.78 29.16 7.39
N ASN A 58 -21.15 29.86 8.43
CA ASN A 58 -20.22 30.43 9.44
C ASN A 58 -19.08 31.31 8.87
N GLY A 59 -19.37 32.09 7.83
CA GLY A 59 -18.41 33.01 7.25
C GLY A 59 -17.47 32.40 6.21
N HIS A 60 -17.69 31.14 5.81
CA HIS A 60 -16.96 30.49 4.73
C HIS A 60 -17.48 30.93 3.36
N PRO A 61 -16.61 31.17 2.36
CA PRO A 61 -17.00 31.68 1.05
C PRO A 61 -17.73 30.64 0.17
N GLY A 62 -18.00 29.43 0.63
CA GLY A 62 -18.65 28.39 -0.16
C GLY A 62 -17.79 27.79 -1.27
N ILE A 63 -16.46 27.95 -1.18
CA ILE A 63 -15.53 27.51 -2.20
C ILE A 63 -14.45 26.61 -1.55
N ALA A 64 -14.33 25.38 -2.03
CA ALA A 64 -13.26 24.46 -1.66
C ALA A 64 -12.24 24.35 -2.81
N ALA A 65 -11.39 25.37 -2.95
CA ALA A 65 -10.34 25.42 -3.96
C ALA A 65 -8.93 25.36 -3.33
N GLY A 66 -7.93 24.96 -4.11
CA GLY A 66 -6.57 24.82 -3.59
C GLY A 66 -6.38 23.67 -2.60
N LEU A 67 -7.28 22.69 -2.61
CA LEU A 67 -7.26 21.56 -1.67
C LEU A 67 -6.86 20.27 -2.40
N LYS A 68 -5.86 19.58 -1.89
CA LYS A 68 -5.45 18.25 -2.32
C LYS A 68 -5.78 17.26 -1.20
N VAL A 69 -6.98 16.67 -1.27
CA VAL A 69 -7.45 15.68 -0.30
C VAL A 69 -7.22 14.30 -0.87
N GLU A 70 -6.33 13.54 -0.28
CA GLU A 70 -5.91 12.23 -0.79
C GLU A 70 -5.64 11.20 0.32
N LEU A 71 -5.47 9.94 -0.09
CA LEU A 71 -5.14 8.86 0.83
C LEU A 71 -3.64 8.88 1.19
N PRO A 72 -3.25 8.48 2.42
CA PRO A 72 -1.85 8.47 2.85
C PRO A 72 -0.92 7.71 1.89
N ASN A 73 -1.39 6.59 1.34
CA ASN A 73 -0.58 5.80 0.40
C ASN A 73 -0.25 6.57 -0.89
N GLN A 74 -1.19 7.36 -1.41
CA GLN A 74 -0.96 8.19 -2.60
C GLN A 74 0.07 9.29 -2.32
N PHE A 75 -0.06 9.94 -1.17
CA PHE A 75 0.89 10.96 -0.71
C PHE A 75 2.30 10.39 -0.55
N VAL A 76 2.45 9.24 0.13
CA VAL A 76 3.74 8.58 0.31
C VAL A 76 4.41 8.26 -1.03
N TRP A 77 3.64 7.78 -2.02
CA TRP A 77 4.17 7.53 -3.36
C TRP A 77 4.61 8.81 -4.09
N GLN A 78 3.91 9.91 -3.90
CA GLN A 78 4.33 11.20 -4.44
C GLN A 78 5.61 11.69 -3.78
N LEU A 79 5.72 11.54 -2.45
CA LEU A 79 6.93 11.85 -1.70
C LEU A 79 8.13 11.04 -2.21
N TYR A 80 7.96 9.72 -2.39
CA TYR A 80 9.02 8.88 -2.95
C TYR A 80 9.48 9.36 -4.32
N ARG A 81 8.55 9.72 -5.21
CA ARG A 81 8.89 10.27 -6.53
C ARG A 81 9.55 11.63 -6.45
N ALA A 82 9.16 12.47 -5.51
CA ALA A 82 9.81 13.77 -5.31
C ALA A 82 11.27 13.61 -4.84
N VAL A 83 11.54 12.59 -4.01
CA VAL A 83 12.88 12.33 -3.46
C VAL A 83 13.77 11.55 -4.44
N LEU A 84 13.24 10.51 -5.08
CA LEU A 84 14.01 9.58 -5.93
C LEU A 84 13.93 9.90 -7.43
N GLY A 85 13.11 10.88 -7.83
CA GLY A 85 12.93 11.30 -9.21
C GLY A 85 12.29 10.23 -10.10
N ASP A 86 12.56 10.31 -11.38
CA ASP A 86 12.01 9.42 -12.42
C ASP A 86 12.60 8.00 -12.39
N SER A 87 13.51 7.71 -11.44
CA SER A 87 14.08 6.36 -11.27
C SER A 87 13.05 5.34 -10.80
N ILE A 88 11.93 5.78 -10.20
CA ILE A 88 10.86 4.89 -9.75
C ILE A 88 9.95 4.51 -10.93
N PRO A 89 9.83 3.23 -11.28
CA PRO A 89 8.92 2.81 -12.34
C PRO A 89 7.46 3.09 -11.96
N LYS A 90 6.61 3.32 -12.96
CA LYS A 90 5.16 3.54 -12.74
C LYS A 90 4.46 2.35 -12.10
N SER A 91 4.98 1.16 -12.33
CA SER A 91 4.45 -0.10 -11.81
C SER A 91 5.61 -1.00 -11.38
N LEU A 92 5.49 -1.57 -10.19
CA LEU A 92 6.48 -2.49 -9.64
C LEU A 92 6.12 -3.95 -9.98
N PRO A 93 7.11 -4.86 -10.11
CA PRO A 93 6.84 -6.28 -10.37
C PRO A 93 5.96 -6.95 -9.32
N TYR A 94 6.03 -6.49 -8.08
CA TYR A 94 5.26 -6.98 -6.93
C TYR A 94 3.96 -6.20 -6.67
N ASP A 95 3.58 -5.25 -7.53
CA ASP A 95 2.27 -4.60 -7.42
C ASP A 95 1.15 -5.63 -7.60
N LYS A 96 0.06 -5.45 -6.84
CA LYS A 96 -1.06 -6.40 -6.76
C LYS A 96 -1.54 -6.89 -8.13
N ILE A 97 -1.69 -5.99 -9.12
CA ILE A 97 -2.16 -6.35 -10.46
C ILE A 97 -1.14 -7.26 -11.17
N ASN A 98 0.13 -6.86 -11.20
CA ASN A 98 1.18 -7.65 -11.83
C ASN A 98 1.36 -9.01 -11.16
N LEU A 99 1.29 -9.01 -9.83
CA LEU A 99 1.39 -10.21 -9.03
C LEU A 99 0.22 -11.16 -9.27
N SER A 100 -1.01 -10.65 -9.42
CA SER A 100 -2.19 -11.48 -9.69
C SER A 100 -2.09 -12.21 -11.04
N TRP A 101 -1.66 -11.53 -12.09
CA TRP A 101 -1.47 -12.16 -13.41
C TRP A 101 -0.33 -13.17 -13.40
N ARG A 102 0.76 -12.87 -12.71
CA ARG A 102 1.88 -13.78 -12.54
C ARG A 102 1.47 -15.05 -11.79
N LEU A 103 0.79 -14.88 -10.67
CA LEU A 103 0.27 -16.00 -9.88
C LEU A 103 -0.70 -16.85 -10.69
N LEU A 104 -1.60 -16.23 -11.46
CA LEU A 104 -2.51 -16.95 -12.33
C LEU A 104 -1.78 -17.87 -13.32
N GLY A 105 -0.71 -17.36 -13.94
CA GLY A 105 0.11 -18.18 -14.85
C GLY A 105 0.89 -19.29 -14.14
N MET A 106 1.21 -19.12 -12.84
CA MET A 106 1.97 -20.12 -12.06
C MET A 106 1.09 -21.24 -11.49
N LEU A 107 -0.19 -20.97 -11.20
CA LEU A 107 -1.08 -21.93 -10.53
C LEU A 107 -1.12 -23.32 -11.18
N PRO A 108 -1.17 -23.46 -12.53
CA PRO A 108 -1.19 -24.78 -13.18
C PRO A 108 0.12 -25.58 -13.00
N GLU A 109 1.21 -24.90 -12.68
CA GLU A 109 2.54 -25.50 -12.57
C GLU A 109 2.92 -25.87 -11.12
N LEU A 110 2.05 -25.63 -10.15
CA LEU A 110 2.28 -25.89 -8.73
C LEU A 110 2.04 -27.36 -8.39
N ASN A 111 2.96 -28.27 -8.78
CA ASN A 111 2.79 -29.71 -8.64
C ASN A 111 3.43 -30.30 -7.35
N ASP A 112 4.25 -29.54 -6.63
CA ASP A 112 4.92 -30.02 -5.43
C ASP A 112 3.92 -30.27 -4.28
N PRO A 113 4.17 -31.25 -3.39
CA PRO A 113 3.29 -31.59 -2.28
C PRO A 113 2.95 -30.42 -1.36
N VAL A 114 3.85 -29.46 -1.21
CA VAL A 114 3.64 -28.25 -0.39
C VAL A 114 2.44 -27.42 -0.87
N TYR A 115 2.09 -27.50 -2.18
CA TYR A 115 0.95 -26.78 -2.75
C TYR A 115 -0.36 -27.56 -2.73
N GLN A 116 -0.40 -28.73 -2.09
CA GLN A 116 -1.61 -29.56 -2.02
C GLN A 116 -2.87 -28.79 -1.58
N PRO A 117 -2.83 -27.86 -0.62
CA PRO A 117 -4.02 -27.07 -0.27
C PRO A 117 -4.57 -26.26 -1.44
N LEU A 118 -3.69 -25.66 -2.27
CA LEU A 118 -4.08 -24.88 -3.44
C LEU A 118 -4.63 -25.79 -4.56
N GLN A 119 -3.95 -26.90 -4.83
CA GLN A 119 -4.38 -27.91 -5.83
C GLN A 119 -5.76 -28.46 -5.47
N ARG A 120 -6.01 -28.77 -4.21
CA ARG A 120 -7.29 -29.27 -3.70
C ARG A 120 -8.41 -28.25 -3.94
N TYR A 121 -8.14 -26.97 -3.74
CA TYR A 121 -9.09 -25.89 -4.02
C TYR A 121 -9.42 -25.79 -5.52
N LEU A 122 -8.42 -26.00 -6.38
CA LEU A 122 -8.54 -25.86 -7.83
C LEU A 122 -9.07 -27.12 -8.55
N LYS A 123 -9.23 -28.24 -7.85
CA LYS A 123 -9.54 -29.56 -8.47
C LYS A 123 -10.72 -29.55 -9.43
N ASP A 124 -11.76 -28.74 -9.14
CA ASP A 124 -12.99 -28.67 -9.93
C ASP A 124 -13.11 -27.36 -10.73
N ASP A 125 -11.99 -26.70 -11.02
CA ASP A 125 -11.97 -25.44 -11.76
C ASP A 125 -11.97 -25.71 -13.27
N THR A 126 -13.15 -25.82 -13.85
CA THR A 126 -13.31 -26.14 -15.29
C THR A 126 -13.32 -24.89 -16.17
N ASP A 127 -13.66 -23.74 -15.62
CA ASP A 127 -13.83 -22.47 -16.35
C ASP A 127 -12.74 -21.41 -16.01
N GLY A 128 -11.75 -21.75 -15.19
CA GLY A 128 -10.67 -20.86 -14.77
C GLY A 128 -11.07 -19.78 -13.77
N ARG A 129 -12.34 -19.75 -13.33
CA ARG A 129 -12.85 -18.74 -12.40
C ARG A 129 -12.24 -18.87 -11.03
N LYS A 130 -12.12 -20.08 -10.49
CA LYS A 130 -11.48 -20.32 -9.20
C LYS A 130 -10.00 -19.95 -9.23
N SER A 131 -9.29 -20.30 -10.31
CA SER A 131 -7.89 -19.94 -10.53
C SER A 131 -7.70 -18.44 -10.52
N PHE A 132 -8.54 -17.67 -11.21
CA PHE A 132 -8.49 -16.22 -11.24
C PHE A 132 -8.77 -15.62 -9.87
N GLN A 133 -9.82 -16.06 -9.19
CA GLN A 133 -10.15 -15.59 -7.83
C GLN A 133 -9.05 -15.92 -6.84
N LEU A 134 -8.47 -17.11 -6.89
CA LEU A 134 -7.35 -17.51 -6.04
C LEU A 134 -6.13 -16.63 -6.28
N ALA A 135 -5.76 -16.41 -7.55
CA ALA A 135 -4.64 -15.54 -7.90
C ALA A 135 -4.81 -14.12 -7.35
N GLN A 136 -6.01 -13.55 -7.44
CA GLN A 136 -6.33 -12.24 -6.86
C GLN A 136 -6.20 -12.24 -5.34
N ARG A 137 -6.70 -13.28 -4.66
CA ARG A 137 -6.62 -13.40 -3.19
C ARG A 137 -5.17 -13.58 -2.71
N LEU A 138 -4.38 -14.36 -3.43
CA LEU A 138 -2.96 -14.55 -3.14
C LEU A 138 -2.17 -13.25 -3.37
N ALA A 139 -2.47 -12.53 -4.44
CA ALA A 139 -1.85 -11.23 -4.69
C ALA A 139 -2.20 -10.21 -3.61
N ASP A 140 -3.44 -10.19 -3.14
CA ASP A 140 -3.91 -9.35 -2.05
C ASP A 140 -3.20 -9.69 -0.72
N LEU A 141 -3.06 -10.98 -0.43
CA LEU A 141 -2.34 -11.48 0.74
C LEU A 141 -0.88 -11.04 0.74
N PHE A 142 -0.18 -11.26 -0.37
CA PHE A 142 1.22 -10.85 -0.48
C PHE A 142 1.40 -9.33 -0.54
N ASP A 143 0.44 -8.57 -1.09
CA ASP A 143 0.45 -7.11 -1.02
C ASP A 143 0.34 -6.63 0.44
N GLN A 144 -0.54 -7.24 1.24
CA GLN A 144 -0.64 -6.96 2.67
C GLN A 144 0.65 -7.32 3.41
N TYR A 145 1.28 -8.45 3.10
CA TYR A 145 2.56 -8.82 3.72
C TYR A 145 3.68 -7.84 3.34
N GLN A 146 3.72 -7.32 2.13
CA GLN A 146 4.68 -6.28 1.75
C GLN A 146 4.52 -5.00 2.59
N VAL A 147 3.30 -4.66 2.99
CA VAL A 147 3.00 -3.46 3.78
C VAL A 147 3.24 -3.68 5.28
N TYR A 148 2.73 -4.80 5.81
CA TYR A 148 2.64 -5.00 7.26
C TYR A 148 3.65 -6.00 7.81
N ARG A 149 4.19 -6.88 6.97
CA ARG A 149 5.05 -8.00 7.36
C ARG A 149 6.17 -8.23 6.35
N ALA A 150 6.82 -7.15 5.94
CA ALA A 150 8.01 -7.22 5.07
C ALA A 150 9.12 -8.08 5.69
N ASP A 151 9.20 -8.13 7.02
CA ASP A 151 10.08 -9.00 7.80
C ASP A 151 9.88 -10.49 7.49
N TRP A 152 8.62 -10.95 7.37
CA TRP A 152 8.32 -12.34 6.99
C TRP A 152 8.78 -12.65 5.58
N LEU A 153 8.45 -11.78 4.62
CA LEU A 153 8.83 -11.97 3.22
C LEU A 153 10.35 -12.02 3.03
N GLN A 154 11.09 -11.21 3.78
CA GLN A 154 12.55 -11.23 3.78
C GLN A 154 13.09 -12.55 4.34
N ARG A 155 12.57 -13.05 5.45
CA ARG A 155 12.95 -14.34 6.02
C ARG A 155 12.67 -15.49 5.06
N TRP A 156 11.48 -15.52 4.46
CA TRP A 156 11.10 -16.51 3.47
C TRP A 156 12.01 -16.51 2.25
N ARG A 157 12.42 -15.32 1.80
CA ARG A 157 13.41 -15.18 0.73
C ARG A 157 14.74 -15.85 1.07
N LEU A 158 15.18 -15.76 2.33
CA LEU A 158 16.41 -16.36 2.82
C LEU A 158 16.28 -17.87 3.10
N GLY A 159 15.11 -18.48 2.87
CA GLY A 159 14.86 -19.90 3.07
C GLY A 159 14.33 -20.27 4.45
N HIS A 160 14.04 -19.29 5.31
CA HIS A 160 13.48 -19.53 6.63
C HIS A 160 11.95 -19.48 6.58
N ASP A 161 11.27 -20.48 7.13
CA ASP A 161 9.80 -20.56 7.21
C ASP A 161 9.30 -20.12 8.59
N ASP A 162 9.84 -19.02 9.12
CA ASP A 162 9.49 -18.43 10.40
C ASP A 162 8.66 -17.14 10.25
N LEU A 163 8.01 -16.77 11.35
CA LEU A 163 7.13 -15.61 11.48
C LEU A 163 7.61 -14.70 12.61
N PRO A 164 8.65 -13.88 12.40
CA PRO A 164 9.16 -12.97 13.43
C PRO A 164 8.07 -12.10 14.04
N GLY A 165 8.08 -11.90 15.36
CA GLY A 165 7.08 -11.11 16.06
C GLY A 165 5.68 -11.73 16.13
N SER A 166 5.48 -12.92 15.60
CA SER A 166 4.24 -13.70 15.76
C SER A 166 4.32 -14.58 17.00
N LYS A 167 3.19 -14.77 17.70
CA LYS A 167 3.10 -15.72 18.82
C LYS A 167 3.40 -17.18 18.41
N ARG A 168 3.22 -17.51 17.13
CA ARG A 168 3.48 -18.86 16.59
C ARG A 168 4.95 -19.13 16.31
N GLY A 169 5.73 -18.10 15.99
CA GLY A 169 7.16 -18.20 15.66
C GLY A 169 7.48 -18.90 14.34
N GLN A 170 6.72 -19.90 13.94
CA GLN A 170 6.89 -20.70 12.72
C GLN A 170 5.62 -20.67 11.87
N VAL A 171 5.78 -20.83 10.55
CA VAL A 171 4.64 -21.01 9.63
C VAL A 171 4.01 -22.37 9.92
N PRO A 172 2.68 -22.46 10.12
CA PRO A 172 1.99 -23.73 10.27
C PRO A 172 2.20 -24.66 9.08
N GLU A 173 2.21 -25.96 9.31
CA GLU A 173 2.47 -26.96 8.27
C GLU A 173 1.52 -26.85 7.08
N ASP A 174 0.24 -26.63 7.34
CA ASP A 174 -0.81 -26.43 6.33
C ASP A 174 -0.68 -25.11 5.56
N GLN A 175 0.21 -24.22 5.98
CA GLN A 175 0.48 -22.90 5.37
C GLN A 175 1.89 -22.76 4.78
N LEU A 176 2.71 -23.80 4.81
CA LEU A 176 4.06 -23.80 4.24
C LEU A 176 4.08 -23.48 2.72
N TRP A 177 2.94 -23.62 2.05
CA TRP A 177 2.79 -23.18 0.66
C TRP A 177 3.00 -21.67 0.47
N GLN A 178 2.77 -20.84 1.50
CA GLN A 178 2.94 -19.37 1.40
C GLN A 178 4.42 -18.99 1.19
N PRO A 179 5.36 -19.36 2.08
CA PRO A 179 6.77 -19.08 1.84
C PRO A 179 7.32 -19.78 0.59
N ALA A 180 6.87 -21.00 0.29
CA ALA A 180 7.26 -21.71 -0.93
C ALA A 180 6.82 -20.96 -2.20
N LEU A 181 5.57 -20.48 -2.24
CA LEU A 181 5.02 -19.71 -3.36
C LEU A 181 5.73 -18.36 -3.49
N TRP A 182 5.98 -17.67 -2.38
CA TRP A 182 6.72 -16.41 -2.39
C TRP A 182 8.12 -16.59 -3.00
N ARG A 183 8.87 -17.61 -2.60
CA ARG A 183 10.18 -17.94 -3.19
C ARG A 183 10.09 -18.27 -4.69
N ARG A 184 9.01 -18.94 -5.12
CA ARG A 184 8.80 -19.22 -6.54
C ARG A 184 8.54 -17.94 -7.35
N VAL A 185 7.72 -17.03 -6.83
CA VAL A 185 7.50 -15.70 -7.43
C VAL A 185 8.82 -14.95 -7.59
N GLN A 186 9.66 -14.94 -6.56
CA GLN A 186 10.94 -14.24 -6.60
C GLN A 186 11.91 -14.85 -7.62
N ARG A 187 12.00 -16.17 -7.71
CA ARG A 187 12.81 -16.84 -8.72
C ARG A 187 12.38 -16.46 -10.13
N GLN A 188 11.10 -16.53 -10.42
CA GLN A 188 10.58 -16.16 -11.74
C GLN A 188 10.82 -14.69 -12.09
N LEU A 189 10.81 -13.79 -11.10
CA LEU A 189 11.14 -12.38 -11.31
C LEU A 189 12.65 -12.17 -11.58
N ALA A 190 13.52 -12.89 -10.89
CA ALA A 190 14.96 -12.86 -11.13
C ALA A 190 15.31 -13.36 -12.54
N ASP A 191 14.66 -14.44 -12.99
CA ASP A 191 14.87 -15.04 -14.32
C ASP A 191 14.37 -14.14 -15.46
N SER A 192 13.38 -13.29 -15.21
CA SER A 192 12.79 -12.40 -16.22
C SER A 192 13.69 -11.20 -16.60
N ARG A 193 14.94 -11.13 -16.14
CA ARG A 193 15.94 -10.07 -16.40
C ARG A 193 15.42 -8.63 -16.24
N ALA A 194 14.37 -8.43 -15.49
CA ALA A 194 13.94 -7.12 -15.08
C ALA A 194 14.88 -6.65 -13.96
N GLU A 195 16.11 -6.28 -14.27
CA GLU A 195 16.99 -5.46 -13.43
C GLU A 195 16.36 -4.07 -13.27
N GLN A 196 15.22 -4.03 -12.59
CA GLN A 196 14.69 -2.76 -12.16
C GLN A 196 15.42 -2.38 -10.87
N ALA A 197 15.90 -1.13 -10.81
CA ALA A 197 16.53 -0.56 -9.63
C ALA A 197 15.68 -0.69 -8.35
N PHE A 198 14.38 -0.97 -8.52
CA PHE A 198 13.39 -1.17 -7.47
C PHE A 198 12.59 -2.44 -7.78
N SER A 199 12.70 -3.42 -6.92
CA SER A 199 11.94 -4.68 -7.04
C SER A 199 10.65 -4.68 -6.22
N SER A 200 10.62 -3.99 -5.08
CA SER A 200 9.48 -3.98 -4.16
C SER A 200 9.21 -2.59 -3.56
N ARG A 201 8.04 -2.43 -2.96
CA ARG A 201 7.70 -1.22 -2.17
C ARG A 201 8.67 -0.98 -1.02
N ALA A 202 9.14 -2.05 -0.38
CA ALA A 202 10.12 -1.97 0.70
C ALA A 202 11.46 -1.41 0.21
N ASP A 203 11.91 -1.77 -1.00
CA ASP A 203 13.13 -1.23 -1.59
C ASP A 203 12.99 0.26 -1.88
N VAL A 204 11.86 0.69 -2.44
CA VAL A 204 11.56 2.11 -2.69
C VAL A 204 11.56 2.88 -1.38
N HIS A 205 10.86 2.36 -0.35
CA HIS A 205 10.81 2.98 0.97
C HIS A 205 12.19 3.16 1.59
N THR A 206 12.98 2.09 1.62
CA THR A 206 14.34 2.11 2.19
C THR A 206 15.24 3.13 1.47
N LYS A 207 15.22 3.13 0.14
CA LYS A 207 16.00 4.09 -0.65
C LYS A 207 15.55 5.54 -0.44
N ALA A 208 14.23 5.77 -0.36
CA ALA A 208 13.69 7.10 -0.09
C ALA A 208 14.09 7.60 1.31
N LEU A 209 14.01 6.75 2.34
CA LEU A 209 14.48 7.10 3.68
C LEU A 209 15.98 7.41 3.70
N THR A 210 16.80 6.59 3.04
CA THR A 210 18.23 6.84 2.95
C THR A 210 18.53 8.17 2.27
N ALA A 211 17.83 8.49 1.19
CA ALA A 211 18.00 9.78 0.50
C ALA A 211 17.55 10.97 1.36
N LEU A 212 16.44 10.85 2.10
CA LEU A 212 15.96 11.88 3.02
C LEU A 212 16.90 12.11 4.24
N THR A 213 17.63 11.08 4.66
CA THR A 213 18.56 11.21 5.79
C THR A 213 19.94 11.66 5.37
N ALA A 214 20.28 11.59 4.08
CA ALA A 214 21.56 11.99 3.52
C ALA A 214 21.59 13.46 3.05
N GLY A 215 20.44 14.09 2.86
CA GLY A 215 20.31 15.47 2.42
C GLY A 215 19.93 16.40 3.55
#